data_eb65a7c8087f7623788015feca1be7a5
#
_entry.id   eb65a7c8087f7623788015feca1be7a5
#
_cell.length_a   1.000
_cell.length_b   1.000
_cell.length_c   1.000
_cell.angle_alpha   90.00
_cell.angle_beta   90.00
_cell.angle_gamma   90.00
#
_symmetry.space_group_name_H-M   'P 1'
#
loop_
_entity.id
_entity.type
_entity.pdbx_description
1 polymer ?
#
loop_
_entity_poly.entity_id
_entity_poly.type
_entity_poly.pdbx_seq_one_letter_code
_entity_poly.pdbx_strand_id
1 'polypeptide(L)'
;MGSEMCIRDSVRLNPREKDKLLVSVAAMVARNRKQRGVKLNYPEAVALITDFVVEGARDGRSVADLMAAGAEVVTRDDCMDGVAEMIHDVQVEATFPDGTKLVTVHHPIR
;
A
#
# COMPACT_ATOMS: atom_id res chain seq x y z
N MET A 1 -26.40 23.86 -5.16
CA MET A 1 -25.18 24.05 -4.37
C MET A 1 -25.24 23.38 -3.01
N GLY A 2 -26.41 23.29 -2.40
CA GLY A 2 -26.54 22.61 -1.13
C GLY A 2 -26.12 21.16 -1.16
N SER A 3 -26.51 20.45 -2.22
CA SER A 3 -26.15 19.03 -2.34
C SER A 3 -24.64 18.84 -2.52
N GLU A 4 -24.01 19.75 -3.26
CA GLU A 4 -22.57 19.70 -3.46
C GLU A 4 -21.82 19.94 -2.15
N MET A 5 -22.28 20.89 -1.36
CA MET A 5 -21.69 21.15 -0.05
C MET A 5 -21.90 19.97 0.90
N CYS A 6 -23.08 19.36 0.86
CA CYS A 6 -23.36 18.18 1.68
C CYS A 6 -22.44 17.01 1.32
N ILE A 7 -22.22 16.80 0.04
CA ILE A 7 -21.30 15.76 -0.43
C ILE A 7 -19.88 16.05 0.07
N ARG A 8 -19.47 17.31 -0.03
CA ARG A 8 -18.14 17.71 0.43
C ARG A 8 -17.96 17.46 1.92
N ASP A 9 -18.98 17.80 2.71
CA ASP A 9 -18.93 17.56 4.15
C ASP A 9 -18.94 16.07 4.48
N SER A 10 -19.74 15.31 3.73
CA SER A 10 -19.86 13.86 3.95
C SER A 10 -18.57 13.12 3.64
N VAL A 11 -17.81 13.58 2.65
CA VAL A 11 -16.58 12.93 2.23
C VAL A 11 -15.33 13.69 2.66
N ARG A 12 -15.50 14.58 3.63
CA ARG A 12 -14.35 15.29 4.17
C ARG A 12 -13.45 14.30 4.90
N LEU A 13 -12.23 14.22 4.45
CA LEU A 13 -11.24 13.33 5.00
C LEU A 13 -10.18 14.13 5.73
N ASN A 14 -9.68 13.59 6.84
CA ASN A 14 -8.53 14.18 7.50
C ASN A 14 -7.27 13.86 6.68
N PRO A 15 -6.13 14.54 6.95
CA PRO A 15 -4.90 14.33 6.17
C PRO A 15 -4.45 12.87 6.12
N ARG A 16 -4.59 12.13 7.22
CA ARG A 16 -4.21 10.71 7.27
C ARG A 16 -5.07 9.88 6.34
N GLU A 17 -6.36 10.13 6.31
CA GLU A 17 -7.28 9.41 5.42
C GLU A 17 -7.01 9.73 3.96
N LYS A 18 -6.68 11.00 3.66
CA LYS A 18 -6.31 11.40 2.30
C LYS A 18 -5.05 10.69 1.84
N ASP A 19 -4.05 10.59 2.72
CA ASP A 19 -2.81 9.90 2.38
C ASP A 19 -3.05 8.42 2.10
N LYS A 20 -3.88 7.77 2.89
CA LYS A 20 -4.25 6.36 2.67
C LYS A 20 -4.98 6.18 1.35
N LEU A 21 -5.89 7.10 1.04
CA LEU A 21 -6.62 7.05 -0.23
C LEU A 21 -5.66 7.22 -1.41
N LEU A 22 -4.70 8.14 -1.31
CA LEU A 22 -3.72 8.36 -2.36
C LEU A 22 -2.83 7.13 -2.56
N VAL A 23 -2.46 6.45 -1.48
CA VAL A 23 -1.71 5.20 -1.57
C VAL A 23 -2.52 4.13 -2.29
N SER A 24 -3.81 4.00 -1.99
CA SER A 24 -4.68 3.05 -2.67
C SER A 24 -4.78 3.33 -4.16
N VAL A 25 -4.91 4.59 -4.54
CA VAL A 25 -4.95 4.99 -5.96
C VAL A 25 -3.62 4.68 -6.63
N ALA A 26 -2.52 5.02 -5.98
CA ALA A 26 -1.18 4.71 -6.51
C ALA A 26 -1.00 3.21 -6.70
N ALA A 27 -1.50 2.40 -5.77
CA ALA A 27 -1.44 0.95 -5.87
C ALA A 27 -2.26 0.42 -7.04
N MET A 28 -3.42 1.01 -7.31
CA MET A 28 -4.24 0.63 -8.48
C MET A 28 -3.49 0.89 -9.78
N VAL A 29 -2.86 2.05 -9.88
CA VAL A 29 -2.05 2.40 -11.05
C VAL A 29 -0.87 1.44 -11.20
N ALA A 30 -0.17 1.17 -10.12
CA ALA A 30 0.97 0.26 -10.12
C ALA A 30 0.57 -1.16 -10.52
N ARG A 31 -0.56 -1.62 -10.00
CA ARG A 31 -1.08 -2.96 -10.30
C ARG A 31 -1.42 -3.09 -11.79
N ASN A 32 -2.01 -2.05 -12.35
CA ASN A 32 -2.33 -2.02 -13.77
C ASN A 32 -1.05 -2.10 -14.62
N ARG A 33 -0.02 -1.34 -14.25
CA ARG A 33 1.26 -1.36 -14.96
C ARG A 33 1.96 -2.71 -14.86
N LYS A 34 1.93 -3.31 -13.67
CA LYS A 34 2.50 -4.64 -13.44
C LYS A 34 1.83 -5.68 -14.34
N GLN A 35 0.50 -5.64 -14.44
CA GLN A 35 -0.26 -6.57 -15.28
C GLN A 35 0.07 -6.42 -16.76
N ARG A 36 0.46 -5.22 -17.20
CA ARG A 36 0.85 -4.97 -18.58
C ARG A 36 2.32 -5.28 -18.85
N GLY A 37 3.04 -5.78 -17.85
CA GLY A 37 4.46 -6.09 -17.98
C GLY A 37 5.37 -4.88 -17.91
N VAL A 38 4.86 -3.73 -17.45
CA VAL A 38 5.67 -2.53 -17.27
C VAL A 38 6.42 -2.65 -15.95
N LYS A 39 7.72 -2.38 -15.97
CA LYS A 39 8.55 -2.45 -14.76
C LYS A 39 8.19 -1.32 -13.80
N LEU A 40 8.08 -1.67 -12.51
CA LEU A 40 7.67 -0.72 -11.48
C LEU A 40 8.85 0.13 -11.01
N ASN A 41 8.57 1.39 -10.72
CA ASN A 41 9.54 2.28 -10.08
C ASN A 41 9.41 2.18 -8.56
N TYR A 42 10.24 2.93 -7.83
CA TYR A 42 10.26 2.92 -6.36
C TYR A 42 8.88 3.22 -5.75
N PRO A 43 8.23 4.36 -6.05
CA PRO A 43 6.94 4.66 -5.41
C PRO A 43 5.85 3.66 -5.77
N GLU A 44 5.87 3.11 -6.98
CA GLU A 44 4.88 2.11 -7.39
C GLU A 44 5.03 0.82 -6.60
N ALA A 45 6.26 0.36 -6.40
CA ALA A 45 6.52 -0.86 -5.63
C ALA A 45 6.12 -0.67 -4.17
N VAL A 46 6.49 0.46 -3.58
CA VAL A 46 6.11 0.77 -2.18
C VAL A 46 4.59 0.86 -2.04
N ALA A 47 3.92 1.48 -3.00
CA ALA A 47 2.46 1.61 -2.95
C ALA A 47 1.77 0.24 -2.95
N LEU A 48 2.22 -0.68 -3.79
CA LEU A 48 1.65 -2.02 -3.85
C LEU A 48 1.81 -2.78 -2.55
N ILE A 49 3.00 -2.72 -1.96
CA ILE A 49 3.28 -3.41 -0.70
C ILE A 49 2.44 -2.79 0.43
N THR A 50 2.39 -1.46 0.48
CA THR A 50 1.63 -0.74 1.49
C THR A 50 0.14 -1.07 1.42
N ASP A 51 -0.43 -1.04 0.21
CA ASP A 51 -1.85 -1.34 0.02
C ASP A 51 -2.17 -2.78 0.41
N PHE A 52 -1.29 -3.72 0.07
CA PHE A 52 -1.47 -5.11 0.48
C PHE A 52 -1.57 -5.24 2.00
N VAL A 53 -0.70 -4.55 2.73
CA VAL A 53 -0.70 -4.60 4.20
C VAL A 53 -1.97 -3.95 4.76
N VAL A 54 -2.33 -2.78 4.25
CA VAL A 54 -3.52 -2.05 4.72
C VAL A 54 -4.78 -2.88 4.51
N GLU A 55 -4.94 -3.47 3.33
CA GLU A 55 -6.12 -4.26 3.02
C GLU A 55 -6.11 -5.60 3.76
N GLY A 56 -4.94 -6.20 3.92
CA GLY A 56 -4.81 -7.42 4.71
C GLY A 56 -5.19 -7.21 6.18
N ALA A 57 -4.82 -6.07 6.73
CA ALA A 57 -5.23 -5.71 8.10
C ALA A 57 -6.75 -5.57 8.20
N ARG A 58 -7.34 -4.95 7.19
CA ARG A 58 -8.80 -4.80 7.12
C ARG A 58 -9.51 -6.15 7.04
N ASP A 59 -8.89 -7.10 6.34
CA ASP A 59 -9.41 -8.47 6.21
C ASP A 59 -9.25 -9.32 7.47
N GLY A 60 -8.52 -8.80 8.46
CA GLY A 60 -8.32 -9.51 9.72
C GLY A 60 -7.10 -10.40 9.77
N ARG A 61 -6.18 -10.27 8.83
CA ARG A 61 -4.91 -11.02 8.87
C ARG A 61 -4.02 -10.49 10.00
N SER A 62 -3.18 -11.35 10.54
CA SER A 62 -2.30 -10.97 11.65
C SER A 62 -1.10 -10.15 11.16
N VAL A 63 -0.47 -9.42 12.09
CA VAL A 63 0.77 -8.69 11.81
C VAL A 63 1.83 -9.63 11.25
N ALA A 64 2.03 -10.78 11.92
CA ALA A 64 3.04 -11.75 11.50
C ALA A 64 2.78 -12.28 10.09
N ASP A 65 1.52 -12.58 9.77
CA ASP A 65 1.13 -13.04 8.45
C ASP A 65 1.43 -12.00 7.38
N LEU A 66 1.09 -10.74 7.66
CA LEU A 66 1.33 -9.65 6.71
C LEU A 66 2.81 -9.33 6.53
N MET A 67 3.61 -9.48 7.58
CA MET A 67 5.06 -9.31 7.47
C MET A 67 5.66 -10.34 6.51
N ALA A 68 5.21 -11.56 6.59
CA ALA A 68 5.69 -12.63 5.71
C ALA A 68 5.15 -12.48 4.30
N ALA A 69 3.84 -12.31 4.16
CA ALA A 69 3.18 -12.24 2.86
C ALA A 69 3.53 -10.96 2.09
N GLY A 70 3.81 -9.87 2.80
CA GLY A 70 4.20 -8.60 2.19
C GLY A 70 5.51 -8.69 1.40
N ALA A 71 6.35 -9.65 1.72
CA ALA A 71 7.62 -9.87 1.01
C ALA A 71 7.44 -10.68 -0.28
N GLU A 72 6.21 -11.02 -0.62
CA GLU A 72 5.90 -11.79 -1.83
C GLU A 72 5.03 -11.03 -2.82
N VAL A 73 4.68 -9.79 -2.50
CA VAL A 73 3.76 -8.98 -3.31
C VAL A 73 4.43 -8.55 -4.63
N VAL A 74 5.66 -8.09 -4.54
CA VAL A 74 6.43 -7.57 -5.67
C VAL A 74 7.74 -8.32 -5.74
N THR A 75 8.06 -8.84 -6.93
CA THR A 75 9.32 -9.54 -7.14
C THR A 75 10.35 -8.59 -7.74
N ARG A 76 11.62 -8.99 -7.68
CA ARG A 76 12.70 -8.22 -8.30
C ARG A 76 12.46 -8.04 -9.80
N ASP A 77 11.92 -9.06 -10.46
CA ASP A 77 11.64 -9.01 -11.90
C ASP A 77 10.50 -8.04 -12.25
N ASP A 78 9.64 -7.72 -11.30
CA ASP A 78 8.56 -6.76 -11.52
C ASP A 78 9.05 -5.32 -11.51
N CYS A 79 10.29 -5.08 -11.07
CA CYS A 79 10.81 -3.75 -10.82
C CYS A 79 11.89 -3.33 -11.82
N MET A 80 12.05 -2.02 -11.96
CA MET A 80 13.18 -1.45 -12.68
C MET A 80 14.48 -1.78 -11.94
N ASP A 81 15.61 -1.72 -12.64
CA ASP A 81 16.91 -1.97 -12.05
C ASP A 81 17.16 -1.02 -10.87
N GLY A 82 17.65 -1.56 -9.77
CA GLY A 82 18.02 -0.79 -8.60
C GLY A 82 16.89 -0.55 -7.60
N VAL A 83 15.63 -0.81 -7.98
CA VAL A 83 14.49 -0.57 -7.08
C VAL A 83 14.54 -1.49 -5.86
N ALA A 84 14.82 -2.77 -6.07
CA ALA A 84 14.88 -3.74 -4.98
C ALA A 84 15.94 -3.36 -3.95
N GLU A 85 17.08 -2.84 -4.40
CA GLU A 85 18.17 -2.43 -3.53
C GLU A 85 17.87 -1.15 -2.77
N MET A 86 16.96 -0.32 -3.27
CA MET A 86 16.56 0.93 -2.62
C MET A 86 15.55 0.73 -1.49
N ILE A 87 14.87 -0.41 -1.47
CA ILE A 87 13.81 -0.67 -0.49
C ILE A 87 14.27 -1.74 0.49
N HIS A 88 14.78 -1.31 1.65
CA HIS A 88 15.22 -2.22 2.70
C HIS A 88 14.04 -2.68 3.54
N ASP A 89 13.18 -1.75 3.93
CA ASP A 89 12.00 -2.03 4.75
C ASP A 89 10.85 -1.14 4.28
N VAL A 90 9.63 -1.66 4.43
CA VAL A 90 8.42 -0.86 4.27
C VAL A 90 7.67 -0.91 5.59
N GLN A 91 7.46 0.26 6.20
CA GLN A 91 6.72 0.38 7.44
C GLN A 91 5.34 0.93 7.15
N VAL A 92 4.31 0.23 7.61
CA VAL A 92 2.92 0.59 7.33
C VAL A 92 2.15 0.64 8.64
N GLU A 93 1.53 1.79 8.91
CA GLU A 93 0.57 1.90 9.99
C GLU A 93 -0.79 1.47 9.44
N ALA A 94 -1.31 0.36 9.95
CA ALA A 94 -2.56 -0.21 9.45
C ALA A 94 -3.56 -0.41 10.58
N THR A 95 -4.83 -0.34 10.25
CA THR A 95 -5.91 -0.52 11.22
C THR A 95 -6.43 -1.94 11.15
N PHE A 96 -6.17 -2.69 12.21
CA PHE A 96 -6.64 -4.06 12.39
C PHE A 96 -7.97 -4.04 13.14
N PRO A 97 -8.71 -5.16 13.18
CA PRO A 97 -9.97 -5.21 13.94
C PRO A 97 -9.82 -4.82 15.41
N ASP A 98 -8.65 -5.05 15.99
CA ASP A 98 -8.38 -4.74 17.40
C ASP A 98 -7.54 -3.47 17.61
N GLY A 99 -7.36 -2.66 16.57
CA GLY A 99 -6.68 -1.38 16.70
C GLY A 99 -5.61 -1.13 15.67
N THR A 100 -5.00 0.04 15.74
CA THR A 100 -3.95 0.46 14.82
C THR A 100 -2.60 -0.11 15.28
N LYS A 101 -1.87 -0.69 14.34
CA LYS A 101 -0.56 -1.30 14.60
C LYS A 101 0.40 -0.96 13.48
N LEU A 102 1.69 -0.97 13.80
CA LEU A 102 2.75 -0.78 12.82
C LEU A 102 3.19 -2.15 12.30
N VAL A 103 3.19 -2.30 10.99
CA VAL A 103 3.68 -3.51 10.32
C VAL A 103 4.96 -3.14 9.57
N THR A 104 6.04 -3.87 9.81
CA THR A 104 7.29 -3.68 9.08
C THR A 104 7.55 -4.89 8.20
N VAL A 105 7.63 -4.66 6.90
CA VAL A 105 7.99 -5.70 5.94
C VAL A 105 9.48 -5.54 5.64
N HIS A 106 10.28 -6.52 6.05
CA HIS A 106 11.73 -6.50 5.85
C HIS A 106 12.08 -7.09 4.50
N HIS A 107 12.98 -6.43 3.77
CA HIS A 107 13.45 -6.88 2.46
C HIS A 107 12.29 -7.32 1.58
N PRO A 108 11.34 -6.41 1.30
CA PRO A 108 10.08 -6.79 0.66
C PRO A 108 10.23 -7.24 -0.78
N ILE A 109 11.33 -6.91 -1.43
CA ILE A 109 11.58 -7.28 -2.83
C ILE A 109 12.84 -8.13 -2.90
N ARG A 110 12.66 -9.40 -3.21
CA ARG A 110 13.74 -10.40 -3.15
C ARG A 110 14.05 -11.03 -4.50
#